data_6435bd1a2d46928150fbcca18d198e21
#
_entry.id   6435bd1a2d46928150fbcca18d198e21
#
_cell.length_a   1.000
_cell.length_b   1.000
_cell.length_c   1.000
_cell.angle_alpha   90.00
_cell.angle_beta   90.00
_cell.angle_gamma   90.00
#
_symmetry.space_group_name_H-M   'P 1'
#
loop_
_entity.id
_entity.type
_entity.pdbx_description
1 polymer ?
#
loop_
_entity_poly.entity_id
_entity_poly.type
_entity_poly.pdbx_seq_one_letter_code
_entity_poly.pdbx_strand_id
1 'polypeptide(L)'
;MQKKTMMIHGGNTIDEYTGAVNPPIYQTSTYKQDGIGNMRQGYEYSRSANPTRTALESLIRDLESGDAGFAFGSGMAAISSVIMLLNAGDHIVVGSDVYGGTYRVFTKVFERIGIKSTFVDTTDIEAVEAAISENTKMLYIETPTNPLLNVTDIRKMVEISKAHNLISVVDNTFMTPYFQNPLELGADIVLHSATKYIGGHSDVVAGLVVTRTPELSEAVGFIQNSVGGVLGPQDSFLLVRGIKTLAIRMEQTEQTTLKIIEFLQKQNVVTNIFHPSLLDEGNKKVHESQSKGYGGMISFDVGSKENAENLVKSTKYFTLAESLGAVESLISVPSQMTHASIPRERRLELGITDGLVRISVGIEDSEDLIADLEQAFKQLN
;
A
#
# COMPACT_ATOMS: atom_id res chain seq x y z
N MET A 1 21.05 -3.64 -11.06
CA MET A 1 21.24 -2.31 -10.38
C MET A 1 20.78 -2.43 -8.95
N GLN A 2 21.46 -1.82 -7.97
CA GLN A 2 20.99 -1.81 -6.58
C GLN A 2 19.75 -0.90 -6.42
N LYS A 3 18.83 -1.22 -5.51
CA LYS A 3 17.53 -0.53 -5.41
C LYS A 3 17.61 0.99 -5.23
N LYS A 4 18.50 1.50 -4.37
CA LYS A 4 18.67 2.96 -4.22
C LYS A 4 19.07 3.65 -5.53
N THR A 5 19.95 3.02 -6.30
CA THR A 5 20.34 3.53 -7.63
C THR A 5 19.19 3.40 -8.64
N MET A 6 18.43 2.31 -8.57
CA MET A 6 17.27 2.09 -9.43
C MET A 6 16.18 3.12 -9.17
N MET A 7 15.92 3.51 -7.93
CA MET A 7 14.99 4.59 -7.58
C MET A 7 15.35 5.93 -8.21
N ILE A 8 16.62 6.19 -8.45
CA ILE A 8 17.11 7.44 -9.07
C ILE A 8 17.07 7.35 -10.60
N HIS A 9 17.45 6.22 -11.17
CA HIS A 9 17.75 6.08 -12.61
C HIS A 9 16.78 5.14 -13.35
N GLY A 10 16.04 4.27 -12.65
CA GLY A 10 15.08 3.34 -13.28
C GLY A 10 13.91 4.08 -13.91
N GLY A 11 13.40 3.54 -15.01
CA GLY A 11 12.29 4.15 -15.77
C GLY A 11 12.62 5.53 -16.39
N ASN A 12 13.78 6.08 -16.09
CA ASN A 12 14.20 7.42 -16.45
C ASN A 12 15.12 7.34 -17.66
N THR A 13 14.57 7.48 -18.84
CA THR A 13 15.37 7.71 -20.04
C THR A 13 15.68 9.20 -20.14
N ILE A 14 16.95 9.55 -20.35
CA ILE A 14 17.31 10.93 -20.72
C ILE A 14 16.52 11.27 -21.98
N ASP A 15 15.86 12.43 -21.96
CA ASP A 15 15.13 12.89 -23.14
C ASP A 15 16.07 13.09 -24.30
N GLU A 16 15.94 12.26 -25.35
CA GLU A 16 16.83 12.27 -26.51
C GLU A 16 16.79 13.59 -27.29
N TYR A 17 15.68 14.32 -27.18
CA TYR A 17 15.50 15.57 -27.93
C TYR A 17 16.19 16.78 -27.25
N THR A 18 16.08 16.86 -25.93
CA THR A 18 16.61 18.02 -25.16
C THR A 18 17.79 17.69 -24.27
N GLY A 19 18.01 16.41 -23.97
CA GLY A 19 18.95 15.95 -22.95
C GLY A 19 18.46 16.15 -21.51
N ALA A 20 17.15 16.40 -21.31
CA ALA A 20 16.59 16.56 -19.97
C ALA A 20 16.79 15.30 -19.12
N VAL A 21 17.28 15.49 -17.89
CA VAL A 21 17.61 14.39 -16.95
C VAL A 21 16.36 13.77 -16.31
N ASN A 22 15.28 14.55 -16.17
CA ASN A 22 13.98 14.05 -15.74
C ASN A 22 13.07 13.84 -16.96
N PRO A 23 12.16 12.86 -16.93
CA PRO A 23 11.20 12.67 -18.01
C PRO A 23 10.35 13.94 -18.18
N PRO A 24 10.16 14.43 -19.41
CA PRO A 24 9.23 15.53 -19.67
C PRO A 24 7.80 15.19 -19.27
N ILE A 25 6.99 16.20 -18.93
CA ILE A 25 5.55 16.02 -18.70
C ILE A 25 4.82 16.16 -20.05
N TYR A 26 4.35 15.04 -20.56
CA TYR A 26 3.58 15.00 -21.80
C TYR A 26 2.08 15.19 -21.51
N GLN A 27 1.68 16.45 -21.31
CA GLN A 27 0.28 16.83 -21.05
C GLN A 27 -0.51 16.87 -22.39
N THR A 28 -0.81 15.69 -22.91
CA THR A 28 -1.53 15.51 -24.19
C THR A 28 -2.46 14.31 -24.13
N SER A 29 -3.53 14.32 -24.91
CA SER A 29 -4.45 13.17 -25.05
C SER A 29 -4.14 12.33 -26.28
N THR A 30 -3.62 12.90 -27.37
CA THR A 30 -3.49 12.22 -28.66
C THR A 30 -2.16 12.51 -29.34
N TYR A 31 -1.72 11.58 -30.19
CA TYR A 31 -0.44 11.62 -30.86
C TYR A 31 -0.63 11.48 -32.37
N LYS A 32 0.21 12.17 -33.16
CA LYS A 32 0.22 12.05 -34.63
C LYS A 32 0.75 10.67 -35.05
N GLN A 33 0.05 10.02 -35.96
CA GLN A 33 0.56 8.85 -36.68
C GLN A 33 1.15 9.28 -38.04
N ASP A 34 2.20 8.61 -38.52
CA ASP A 34 2.82 8.86 -39.81
C ASP A 34 2.16 8.05 -40.94
N GLY A 35 1.10 7.32 -40.64
CA GLY A 35 0.23 6.49 -41.48
C GLY A 35 -0.72 5.73 -40.56
N ILE A 36 -1.78 5.12 -41.11
CA ILE A 36 -2.73 4.33 -40.32
C ILE A 36 -1.98 3.18 -39.61
N GLY A 37 -1.99 3.18 -38.26
CA GLY A 37 -1.28 2.19 -37.46
C GLY A 37 0.24 2.41 -37.36
N ASN A 38 0.81 3.43 -38.01
CA ASN A 38 2.23 3.78 -37.88
C ASN A 38 2.46 4.82 -36.80
N MET A 39 2.50 4.34 -35.57
CA MET A 39 2.64 5.15 -34.35
C MET A 39 4.11 5.48 -34.06
N ARG A 40 4.38 6.74 -33.68
CA ARG A 40 5.73 7.13 -33.22
C ARG A 40 5.98 6.58 -31.82
N GLN A 41 7.00 5.74 -31.68
CA GLN A 41 7.38 5.08 -30.41
C GLN A 41 6.22 4.32 -29.73
N GLY A 42 5.17 3.94 -30.50
CA GLY A 42 4.02 3.19 -29.95
C GLY A 42 2.93 4.06 -29.29
N TYR A 43 3.06 5.39 -29.31
CA TYR A 43 2.06 6.27 -28.71
C TYR A 43 1.00 6.69 -29.71
N GLU A 44 -0.28 6.54 -29.32
CA GLU A 44 -1.45 6.97 -30.11
C GLU A 44 -2.42 7.82 -29.28
N TYR A 45 -2.67 7.40 -28.05
CA TYR A 45 -3.65 8.00 -27.15
C TYR A 45 -3.24 7.81 -25.70
N SER A 46 -3.34 8.86 -24.86
CA SER A 46 -2.80 8.84 -23.50
C SER A 46 -3.50 7.89 -22.53
N ARG A 47 -4.74 7.45 -22.81
CA ARG A 47 -5.37 6.38 -22.02
C ARG A 47 -4.64 5.05 -22.25
N SER A 48 -4.25 4.74 -23.48
CA SER A 48 -3.48 3.52 -23.80
C SER A 48 -2.04 3.63 -23.28
N ALA A 49 -1.32 4.70 -23.64
CA ALA A 49 0.05 4.95 -23.21
C ALA A 49 0.38 6.45 -23.22
N ASN A 50 1.17 6.90 -22.24
CA ASN A 50 1.69 8.27 -22.17
C ASN A 50 3.15 8.22 -21.72
N PRO A 51 4.11 8.94 -22.35
CA PRO A 51 5.54 8.80 -22.04
C PRO A 51 5.89 9.06 -20.58
N THR A 52 5.24 10.04 -19.93
CA THR A 52 5.47 10.33 -18.51
C THR A 52 4.94 9.20 -17.61
N ARG A 53 3.76 8.66 -17.92
CA ARG A 53 3.21 7.50 -17.17
C ARG A 53 4.04 6.24 -17.45
N THR A 54 4.48 6.01 -18.67
CA THR A 54 5.34 4.88 -19.04
C THR A 54 6.66 4.89 -18.25
N ALA A 55 7.25 6.06 -18.02
CA ALA A 55 8.45 6.19 -17.17
C ALA A 55 8.19 5.70 -15.74
N LEU A 56 7.05 6.08 -15.14
CA LEU A 56 6.63 5.60 -13.82
C LEU A 56 6.34 4.09 -13.81
N GLU A 57 5.58 3.61 -14.80
CA GLU A 57 5.19 2.20 -14.92
C GLU A 57 6.42 1.29 -15.10
N SER A 58 7.40 1.73 -15.89
CA SER A 58 8.68 1.04 -16.02
C SER A 58 9.50 1.05 -14.72
N LEU A 59 9.53 2.18 -14.02
CA LEU A 59 10.25 2.30 -12.76
C LEU A 59 9.69 1.37 -11.68
N ILE A 60 8.37 1.34 -11.49
CA ILE A 60 7.76 0.48 -10.46
C ILE A 60 7.85 -1.01 -10.84
N ARG A 61 7.72 -1.36 -12.13
CA ARG A 61 8.01 -2.71 -12.62
C ARG A 61 9.40 -3.18 -12.20
N ASP A 62 10.42 -2.36 -12.44
CA ASP A 62 11.80 -2.71 -12.13
C ASP A 62 12.03 -2.81 -10.61
N LEU A 63 11.45 -1.92 -9.82
CA LEU A 63 11.55 -1.91 -8.35
C LEU A 63 10.90 -3.13 -7.70
N GLU A 64 9.82 -3.64 -8.26
CA GLU A 64 9.14 -4.86 -7.80
C GLU A 64 9.63 -6.13 -8.51
N SER A 65 10.54 -6.02 -9.47
CA SER A 65 11.07 -7.16 -10.25
C SER A 65 9.96 -7.88 -11.04
N GLY A 66 9.02 -7.12 -11.62
CA GLY A 66 7.88 -7.65 -12.37
C GLY A 66 8.07 -7.69 -13.88
N ASP A 67 7.04 -8.18 -14.59
CA ASP A 67 6.95 -8.17 -16.05
C ASP A 67 6.45 -6.82 -16.58
N ALA A 68 5.35 -6.29 -16.00
CA ALA A 68 4.81 -4.97 -16.34
C ALA A 68 4.30 -4.23 -15.09
N GLY A 69 4.33 -2.89 -15.18
CA GLY A 69 3.76 -1.97 -14.18
C GLY A 69 2.63 -1.15 -14.78
N PHE A 70 1.65 -0.79 -13.96
CA PHE A 70 0.44 -0.06 -14.34
C PHE A 70 0.12 1.02 -13.31
N ALA A 71 -0.12 2.25 -13.77
CA ALA A 71 -0.43 3.39 -12.92
C ALA A 71 -1.89 3.84 -13.05
N PHE A 72 -2.57 3.93 -11.91
CA PHE A 72 -4.00 4.21 -11.77
C PHE A 72 -4.25 5.51 -11.01
N GLY A 73 -5.40 6.15 -11.25
CA GLY A 73 -5.80 7.40 -10.61
C GLY A 73 -6.08 7.31 -9.09
N SER A 74 -6.02 6.12 -8.49
CA SER A 74 -6.08 5.90 -7.04
C SER A 74 -5.71 4.46 -6.68
N GLY A 75 -5.36 4.21 -5.40
CA GLY A 75 -5.21 2.85 -4.89
C GLY A 75 -6.49 2.02 -5.05
N MET A 76 -7.65 2.62 -4.86
CA MET A 76 -8.94 1.94 -5.07
C MET A 76 -9.19 1.58 -6.54
N ALA A 77 -8.75 2.39 -7.50
CA ALA A 77 -8.80 2.05 -8.92
C ALA A 77 -7.87 0.87 -9.25
N ALA A 78 -6.68 0.83 -8.65
CA ALA A 78 -5.76 -0.29 -8.77
C ALA A 78 -6.37 -1.60 -8.22
N ILE A 79 -6.88 -1.57 -6.97
CA ILE A 79 -7.56 -2.71 -6.34
C ILE A 79 -8.73 -3.19 -7.20
N SER A 80 -9.61 -2.27 -7.62
CA SER A 80 -10.78 -2.61 -8.44
C SER A 80 -10.38 -3.26 -9.77
N SER A 81 -9.32 -2.77 -10.42
CA SER A 81 -8.84 -3.33 -11.68
C SER A 81 -8.28 -4.74 -11.51
N VAL A 82 -7.63 -5.04 -10.40
CA VAL A 82 -7.17 -6.40 -10.08
C VAL A 82 -8.36 -7.34 -9.83
N ILE A 83 -9.38 -6.89 -9.11
CA ILE A 83 -10.58 -7.70 -8.86
C ILE A 83 -11.36 -7.96 -10.17
N MET A 84 -11.35 -7.03 -11.13
CA MET A 84 -11.98 -7.19 -12.45
C MET A 84 -11.32 -8.26 -13.33
N LEU A 85 -10.22 -8.88 -12.91
CA LEU A 85 -9.70 -10.11 -13.53
C LEU A 85 -10.65 -11.30 -13.34
N LEU A 86 -11.58 -11.22 -12.39
CA LEU A 86 -12.51 -12.27 -12.03
C LEU A 86 -13.86 -12.10 -12.71
N ASN A 87 -14.60 -13.20 -12.82
CA ASN A 87 -15.92 -13.26 -13.38
C ASN A 87 -17.01 -13.33 -12.31
N ALA A 88 -18.25 -13.03 -12.69
CA ALA A 88 -19.40 -13.28 -11.83
C ALA A 88 -19.49 -14.77 -11.47
N GLY A 89 -19.64 -15.08 -10.19
CA GLY A 89 -19.59 -16.43 -9.63
C GLY A 89 -18.27 -16.82 -9.00
N ASP A 90 -17.18 -16.10 -9.32
CA ASP A 90 -15.89 -16.34 -8.69
C ASP A 90 -15.86 -15.86 -7.23
N HIS A 91 -14.92 -16.41 -6.48
CA HIS A 91 -14.72 -16.15 -5.06
C HIS A 91 -13.28 -15.71 -4.76
N ILE A 92 -13.14 -14.82 -3.76
CA ILE A 92 -11.85 -14.33 -3.27
C ILE A 92 -11.73 -14.64 -1.78
N VAL A 93 -10.61 -15.19 -1.36
CA VAL A 93 -10.19 -15.19 0.05
C VAL A 93 -9.40 -13.91 0.32
N VAL A 94 -9.77 -13.17 1.35
CA VAL A 94 -9.23 -11.85 1.68
C VAL A 94 -8.77 -11.82 3.13
N GLY A 95 -7.66 -11.17 3.42
CA GLY A 95 -7.24 -10.92 4.81
C GLY A 95 -8.31 -10.15 5.58
N SER A 96 -8.57 -10.54 6.82
CA SER A 96 -9.65 -9.95 7.64
C SER A 96 -9.36 -8.51 8.09
N ASP A 97 -8.08 -8.18 8.27
CA ASP A 97 -7.58 -6.87 8.70
C ASP A 97 -6.98 -6.15 7.47
N VAL A 98 -7.85 -5.71 6.56
CA VAL A 98 -7.48 -4.92 5.38
C VAL A 98 -8.03 -3.51 5.47
N TYR A 99 -7.44 -2.60 4.72
CA TYR A 99 -7.93 -1.22 4.63
C TYR A 99 -9.46 -1.14 4.47
N GLY A 100 -10.14 -0.28 5.24
CA GLY A 100 -11.61 -0.18 5.22
C GLY A 100 -12.22 0.12 3.84
N GLY A 101 -11.47 0.79 2.95
CA GLY A 101 -11.86 0.97 1.54
C GLY A 101 -11.86 -0.34 0.76
N THR A 102 -10.89 -1.20 1.01
CA THR A 102 -10.78 -2.54 0.43
C THR A 102 -11.96 -3.40 0.89
N TYR A 103 -12.23 -3.45 2.20
CA TYR A 103 -13.42 -4.13 2.73
C TYR A 103 -14.71 -3.63 2.06
N ARG A 104 -14.88 -2.32 1.95
CA ARG A 104 -16.07 -1.71 1.36
C ARG A 104 -16.24 -2.05 -0.12
N VAL A 105 -15.17 -2.05 -0.91
CA VAL A 105 -15.27 -2.35 -2.35
C VAL A 105 -15.62 -3.82 -2.58
N PHE A 106 -15.06 -4.74 -1.82
CA PHE A 106 -15.43 -6.15 -1.88
C PHE A 106 -16.90 -6.37 -1.54
N THR A 107 -17.35 -5.88 -0.36
CA THR A 107 -18.67 -6.20 0.18
C THR A 107 -19.82 -5.37 -0.39
N LYS A 108 -19.56 -4.19 -0.97
CA LYS A 108 -20.62 -3.27 -1.44
C LYS A 108 -20.63 -3.03 -2.94
N VAL A 109 -19.52 -3.30 -3.63
CA VAL A 109 -19.41 -3.09 -5.08
C VAL A 109 -19.36 -4.42 -5.80
N PHE A 110 -18.35 -5.25 -5.54
CA PHE A 110 -18.10 -6.48 -6.28
C PHE A 110 -19.08 -7.60 -5.94
N GLU A 111 -19.54 -7.69 -4.69
CA GLU A 111 -20.61 -8.63 -4.33
C GLU A 111 -21.89 -8.42 -5.15
N ARG A 112 -22.20 -7.16 -5.49
CA ARG A 112 -23.39 -6.82 -6.33
C ARG A 112 -23.30 -7.31 -7.77
N ILE A 113 -22.09 -7.55 -8.26
CA ILE A 113 -21.86 -8.07 -9.62
C ILE A 113 -21.47 -9.55 -9.60
N GLY A 114 -21.65 -10.21 -8.46
CA GLY A 114 -21.56 -11.66 -8.32
C GLY A 114 -20.18 -12.18 -7.92
N ILE A 115 -19.22 -11.34 -7.56
CA ILE A 115 -17.93 -11.78 -7.01
C ILE A 115 -18.07 -11.83 -5.49
N LYS A 116 -17.88 -13.01 -4.90
CA LYS A 116 -18.01 -13.24 -3.45
C LYS A 116 -16.64 -13.14 -2.77
N SER A 117 -16.64 -12.77 -1.49
CA SER A 117 -15.42 -12.69 -0.69
C SER A 117 -15.61 -13.28 0.70
N THR A 118 -14.60 -14.01 1.17
CA THR A 118 -14.50 -14.51 2.56
C THR A 118 -13.30 -13.86 3.22
N PHE A 119 -13.52 -13.23 4.37
CA PHE A 119 -12.47 -12.54 5.14
C PHE A 119 -11.96 -13.48 6.24
N VAL A 120 -10.65 -13.73 6.25
CA VAL A 120 -9.99 -14.67 7.17
C VAL A 120 -8.75 -14.03 7.79
N ASP A 121 -8.37 -14.49 8.96
CA ASP A 121 -7.05 -14.19 9.52
C ASP A 121 -5.98 -14.93 8.68
N THR A 122 -5.18 -14.17 7.95
CA THR A 122 -4.14 -14.73 7.07
C THR A 122 -2.86 -15.12 7.83
N THR A 123 -2.81 -14.92 9.13
CA THR A 123 -1.77 -15.50 10.01
C THR A 123 -2.10 -16.95 10.39
N ASP A 124 -3.37 -17.35 10.26
CA ASP A 124 -3.87 -18.72 10.46
C ASP A 124 -4.01 -19.44 9.10
N ILE A 125 -3.04 -20.29 8.79
CA ILE A 125 -2.97 -21.06 7.54
C ILE A 125 -4.17 -21.99 7.38
N GLU A 126 -4.61 -22.65 8.45
CA GLU A 126 -5.74 -23.57 8.42
C GLU A 126 -7.05 -22.83 8.09
N ALA A 127 -7.23 -21.64 8.65
CA ALA A 127 -8.37 -20.78 8.34
C ALA A 127 -8.37 -20.33 6.87
N VAL A 128 -7.21 -20.02 6.30
CA VAL A 128 -7.07 -19.67 4.87
C VAL A 128 -7.45 -20.86 3.99
N GLU A 129 -6.90 -22.04 4.26
CA GLU A 129 -7.21 -23.27 3.48
C GLU A 129 -8.68 -23.64 3.58
N ALA A 130 -9.28 -23.57 4.77
CA ALA A 130 -10.69 -23.85 5.00
C ALA A 130 -11.66 -22.89 4.26
N ALA A 131 -11.22 -21.68 3.97
CA ALA A 131 -12.00 -20.68 3.23
C ALA A 131 -11.97 -20.90 1.71
N ILE A 132 -11.07 -21.71 1.19
CA ILE A 132 -10.96 -21.99 -0.25
C ILE A 132 -12.07 -22.91 -0.69
N SER A 133 -12.77 -22.54 -1.76
CA SER A 133 -13.81 -23.33 -2.42
C SER A 133 -13.46 -23.56 -3.89
N GLU A 134 -14.25 -24.38 -4.60
CA GLU A 134 -14.08 -24.61 -6.04
C GLU A 134 -14.16 -23.34 -6.89
N ASN A 135 -14.92 -22.34 -6.41
CA ASN A 135 -15.08 -21.05 -7.08
C ASN A 135 -14.00 -20.04 -6.69
N THR A 136 -13.11 -20.35 -5.74
CA THR A 136 -12.03 -19.44 -5.36
C THR A 136 -11.04 -19.31 -6.49
N LYS A 137 -10.69 -18.06 -6.86
CA LYS A 137 -9.76 -17.74 -7.94
C LYS A 137 -8.65 -16.79 -7.50
N MET A 138 -8.78 -16.15 -6.34
CA MET A 138 -7.82 -15.18 -5.86
C MET A 138 -7.65 -15.26 -4.35
N LEU A 139 -6.41 -15.09 -3.89
CA LEU A 139 -6.06 -14.83 -2.49
C LEU A 139 -5.45 -13.43 -2.41
N TYR A 140 -6.13 -12.54 -1.67
CA TYR A 140 -5.75 -11.14 -1.49
C TYR A 140 -5.28 -10.90 -0.06
N ILE A 141 -4.02 -10.46 0.10
CA ILE A 141 -3.42 -10.17 1.40
C ILE A 141 -2.85 -8.75 1.46
N GLU A 142 -2.91 -8.15 2.63
CA GLU A 142 -2.24 -6.91 3.00
C GLU A 142 -1.28 -7.22 4.15
N THR A 143 0.02 -6.93 3.98
CA THR A 143 1.00 -7.27 5.03
C THR A 143 2.18 -6.30 5.02
N PRO A 144 2.50 -5.67 6.20
CA PRO A 144 1.71 -5.68 7.45
C PRO A 144 0.33 -5.06 7.27
N THR A 145 -0.65 -5.50 8.08
CA THR A 145 -2.06 -5.07 7.97
C THR A 145 -2.28 -3.65 8.49
N ASN A 146 -3.43 -3.07 8.17
CA ASN A 146 -3.87 -1.76 8.64
C ASN A 146 -5.20 -1.88 9.40
N PRO A 147 -5.28 -1.58 10.73
CA PRO A 147 -4.30 -0.80 11.49
C PRO A 147 -3.41 -1.60 12.44
N LEU A 148 -3.58 -2.92 12.58
CA LEU A 148 -2.97 -3.71 13.65
C LEU A 148 -1.55 -4.20 13.35
N LEU A 149 -1.06 -3.99 12.12
CA LEU A 149 0.29 -4.34 11.70
C LEU A 149 0.64 -5.83 11.86
N ASN A 150 -0.39 -6.70 11.76
CA ASN A 150 -0.20 -8.13 11.70
C ASN A 150 0.59 -8.53 10.45
N VAL A 151 1.41 -9.56 10.57
CA VAL A 151 2.29 -10.02 9.48
C VAL A 151 1.83 -11.37 8.97
N THR A 152 1.53 -11.44 7.69
CA THR A 152 1.23 -12.67 6.96
C THR A 152 2.50 -13.19 6.29
N ASP A 153 2.73 -14.50 6.34
CA ASP A 153 3.81 -15.16 5.58
C ASP A 153 3.45 -15.23 4.09
N ILE A 154 4.07 -14.33 3.30
CA ILE A 154 3.81 -14.23 1.86
C ILE A 154 4.16 -15.54 1.15
N ARG A 155 5.24 -16.23 1.52
CA ARG A 155 5.65 -17.49 0.87
C ARG A 155 4.62 -18.59 1.10
N LYS A 156 4.08 -18.69 2.32
CA LYS A 156 3.02 -19.65 2.63
C LYS A 156 1.74 -19.37 1.84
N MET A 157 1.34 -18.09 1.74
CA MET A 157 0.19 -17.69 0.93
C MET A 157 0.39 -18.01 -0.56
N VAL A 158 1.61 -17.83 -1.07
CA VAL A 158 1.99 -18.20 -2.44
C VAL A 158 1.96 -19.73 -2.64
N GLU A 159 2.45 -20.51 -1.68
CA GLU A 159 2.37 -21.99 -1.71
C GLU A 159 0.91 -22.46 -1.81
N ILE A 160 0.02 -21.94 -0.95
CA ILE A 160 -1.42 -22.22 -0.97
C ILE A 160 -2.04 -21.81 -2.31
N SER A 161 -1.76 -20.59 -2.77
CA SER A 161 -2.29 -20.09 -4.04
C SER A 161 -1.91 -21.00 -5.21
N LYS A 162 -0.66 -21.45 -5.27
CA LYS A 162 -0.19 -22.38 -6.32
C LYS A 162 -0.85 -23.75 -6.23
N ALA A 163 -1.03 -24.30 -5.01
CA ALA A 163 -1.67 -25.59 -4.79
C ALA A 163 -3.13 -25.61 -5.28
N HIS A 164 -3.81 -24.47 -5.23
CA HIS A 164 -5.22 -24.32 -5.60
C HIS A 164 -5.43 -23.55 -6.91
N ASN A 165 -4.37 -23.22 -7.67
CA ASN A 165 -4.42 -22.42 -8.91
C ASN A 165 -5.11 -21.08 -8.72
N LEU A 166 -4.80 -20.37 -7.64
CA LEU A 166 -5.31 -19.04 -7.33
C LEU A 166 -4.32 -17.97 -7.76
N ILE A 167 -4.82 -16.79 -8.10
CA ILE A 167 -3.99 -15.58 -8.27
C ILE A 167 -3.66 -15.05 -6.87
N SER A 168 -2.39 -14.95 -6.53
CA SER A 168 -1.92 -14.35 -5.29
C SER A 168 -1.69 -12.85 -5.48
N VAL A 169 -2.37 -12.03 -4.66
CA VAL A 169 -2.29 -10.56 -4.70
C VAL A 169 -1.81 -10.05 -3.35
N VAL A 170 -0.78 -9.21 -3.36
CA VAL A 170 -0.23 -8.60 -2.14
C VAL A 170 -0.33 -7.08 -2.23
N ASP A 171 -1.04 -6.47 -1.29
CA ASP A 171 -0.95 -5.03 -1.05
C ASP A 171 0.31 -4.74 -0.23
N ASN A 172 1.29 -4.11 -0.87
CA ASN A 172 2.60 -3.81 -0.32
C ASN A 172 2.75 -2.31 0.03
N THR A 173 1.65 -1.62 0.27
CA THR A 173 1.61 -0.17 0.50
C THR A 173 2.49 0.27 1.66
N PHE A 174 2.51 -0.47 2.79
CA PHE A 174 3.26 -0.07 3.99
C PHE A 174 4.77 -0.28 3.86
N MET A 175 5.17 -1.41 3.28
CA MET A 175 6.59 -1.75 3.18
C MET A 175 7.26 -1.16 1.95
N THR A 176 6.51 -0.82 0.92
CA THR A 176 7.03 -0.31 -0.35
C THR A 176 8.01 -1.28 -1.03
N PRO A 177 8.38 -1.10 -2.30
CA PRO A 177 9.40 -1.94 -2.92
C PRO A 177 10.80 -1.74 -2.32
N TYR A 178 10.96 -0.79 -1.40
CA TYR A 178 12.23 -0.59 -0.70
C TYR A 178 12.48 -1.66 0.34
N PHE A 179 11.50 -1.96 1.19
CA PHE A 179 11.65 -2.94 2.26
C PHE A 179 11.15 -4.35 1.90
N GLN A 180 10.13 -4.49 1.07
CA GLN A 180 9.53 -5.80 0.74
C GLN A 180 9.23 -5.92 -0.75
N ASN A 181 9.44 -7.11 -1.33
CA ASN A 181 9.21 -7.40 -2.74
C ASN A 181 8.39 -8.69 -2.90
N PRO A 182 7.09 -8.61 -2.88
CA PRO A 182 6.21 -9.78 -2.96
C PRO A 182 6.40 -10.63 -4.22
N LEU A 183 6.69 -10.02 -5.37
CA LEU A 183 6.94 -10.77 -6.61
C LEU A 183 8.21 -11.64 -6.52
N GLU A 184 9.28 -11.16 -5.85
CA GLU A 184 10.48 -11.96 -5.60
C GLU A 184 10.20 -13.14 -4.64
N LEU A 185 9.16 -13.03 -3.80
CA LEU A 185 8.68 -14.09 -2.90
C LEU A 185 7.70 -15.05 -3.60
N GLY A 186 7.35 -14.77 -4.86
CA GLY A 186 6.55 -15.63 -5.73
C GLY A 186 5.09 -15.24 -5.90
N ALA A 187 4.65 -14.11 -5.34
CA ALA A 187 3.31 -13.55 -5.59
C ALA A 187 3.08 -13.24 -7.07
N ASP A 188 1.84 -13.25 -7.52
CA ASP A 188 1.48 -13.03 -8.92
C ASP A 188 1.28 -11.56 -9.24
N ILE A 189 0.69 -10.83 -8.30
CA ILE A 189 0.42 -9.39 -8.42
C ILE A 189 0.80 -8.70 -7.12
N VAL A 190 1.49 -7.56 -7.23
CA VAL A 190 1.68 -6.63 -6.13
C VAL A 190 0.98 -5.32 -6.46
N LEU A 191 0.36 -4.70 -5.46
CA LEU A 191 -0.26 -3.40 -5.60
C LEU A 191 0.15 -2.45 -4.49
N HIS A 192 0.02 -1.15 -4.79
CA HIS A 192 0.30 -0.07 -3.86
C HIS A 192 -0.74 1.03 -3.98
N SER A 193 -1.18 1.55 -2.85
CA SER A 193 -1.65 2.93 -2.81
C SER A 193 -0.44 3.85 -2.89
N ALA A 194 -0.13 4.33 -4.10
CA ALA A 194 1.02 5.21 -4.32
C ALA A 194 0.83 6.61 -3.71
N THR A 195 -0.39 6.93 -3.29
CA THR A 195 -0.76 8.08 -2.45
C THR A 195 0.08 8.17 -1.18
N LYS A 196 0.59 7.03 -0.67
CA LYS A 196 1.26 6.86 0.63
C LYS A 196 2.77 7.09 0.48
N TYR A 197 3.59 6.22 1.03
CA TYR A 197 5.06 6.34 1.02
C TYR A 197 5.69 6.55 -0.35
N ILE A 198 5.12 5.99 -1.43
CA ILE A 198 5.66 6.13 -2.79
C ILE A 198 5.60 7.60 -3.24
N GLY A 199 4.47 8.27 -3.11
CA GLY A 199 4.33 9.71 -3.32
C GLY A 199 5.04 10.50 -2.23
N GLY A 200 4.66 10.26 -0.99
CA GLY A 200 5.34 10.69 0.23
C GLY A 200 5.24 12.18 0.56
N HIS A 201 4.45 12.97 -0.15
CA HIS A 201 4.42 14.44 0.01
C HIS A 201 2.99 15.01 0.13
N SER A 202 1.99 14.17 0.41
CA SER A 202 0.58 14.55 0.59
C SER A 202 -0.03 15.33 -0.59
N ASP A 203 0.53 15.19 -1.80
CA ASP A 203 0.23 16.02 -2.98
C ASP A 203 -0.33 15.22 -4.18
N VAL A 204 -0.48 13.88 -4.06
CA VAL A 204 -0.95 13.02 -5.14
C VAL A 204 -1.82 11.89 -4.63
N VAL A 205 -2.87 11.57 -5.37
CA VAL A 205 -3.68 10.35 -5.19
C VAL A 205 -3.43 9.41 -6.36
N ALA A 206 -2.92 8.21 -6.08
CA ALA A 206 -2.56 7.28 -7.14
C ALA A 206 -2.55 5.82 -6.64
N GLY A 207 -2.62 4.87 -7.59
CA GLY A 207 -2.41 3.44 -7.36
C GLY A 207 -1.42 2.87 -8.36
N LEU A 208 -0.69 1.84 -7.95
CA LEU A 208 0.22 1.10 -8.81
C LEU A 208 -0.05 -0.39 -8.69
N VAL A 209 0.04 -1.09 -9.81
CA VAL A 209 -0.02 -2.56 -9.90
C VAL A 209 1.20 -3.02 -10.65
N VAL A 210 1.84 -4.10 -10.19
CA VAL A 210 2.89 -4.80 -10.93
C VAL A 210 2.55 -6.28 -11.00
N THR A 211 2.67 -6.85 -12.18
CA THR A 211 2.36 -8.24 -12.49
C THR A 211 3.62 -9.04 -12.72
N ARG A 212 3.58 -10.34 -12.42
CA ARG A 212 4.74 -11.23 -12.53
C ARG A 212 4.89 -11.86 -13.92
N THR A 213 3.81 -12.08 -14.65
CA THR A 213 3.83 -12.83 -15.92
C THR A 213 3.20 -12.03 -17.06
N PRO A 214 3.60 -12.30 -18.33
CA PRO A 214 3.03 -11.62 -19.51
C PRO A 214 1.51 -11.77 -19.61
N GLU A 215 0.95 -12.93 -19.25
CA GLU A 215 -0.49 -13.19 -19.32
C GLU A 215 -1.27 -12.28 -18.36
N LEU A 216 -0.78 -12.11 -17.12
CA LEU A 216 -1.36 -11.18 -16.16
C LEU A 216 -1.16 -9.73 -16.60
N SER A 217 -0.03 -9.42 -17.23
CA SER A 217 0.27 -8.09 -17.76
C SER A 217 -0.72 -7.71 -18.86
N GLU A 218 -0.99 -8.61 -19.79
CA GLU A 218 -1.98 -8.41 -20.86
C GLU A 218 -3.39 -8.19 -20.25
N ALA A 219 -3.79 -9.03 -19.29
CA ALA A 219 -5.11 -8.94 -18.66
C ALA A 219 -5.31 -7.63 -17.88
N VAL A 220 -4.33 -7.25 -17.05
CA VAL A 220 -4.39 -5.98 -16.28
C VAL A 220 -4.35 -4.77 -17.21
N GLY A 221 -3.48 -4.78 -18.23
CA GLY A 221 -3.38 -3.73 -19.22
C GLY A 221 -4.68 -3.56 -20.03
N PHE A 222 -5.33 -4.66 -20.38
CA PHE A 222 -6.64 -4.63 -21.03
C PHE A 222 -7.69 -3.95 -20.14
N ILE A 223 -7.75 -4.29 -18.87
CA ILE A 223 -8.69 -3.68 -17.91
C ILE A 223 -8.35 -2.20 -17.72
N GLN A 224 -7.07 -1.85 -17.50
CA GLN A 224 -6.65 -0.46 -17.34
C GLN A 224 -7.11 0.40 -18.51
N ASN A 225 -6.86 -0.04 -19.74
CA ASN A 225 -7.23 0.70 -20.95
C ASN A 225 -8.75 0.74 -21.16
N SER A 226 -9.46 -0.38 -20.94
CA SER A 226 -10.90 -0.49 -21.19
C SER A 226 -11.74 0.30 -20.19
N VAL A 227 -11.38 0.23 -18.88
CA VAL A 227 -12.07 0.95 -17.79
C VAL A 227 -11.61 2.42 -17.73
N GLY A 228 -10.35 2.67 -18.08
CA GLY A 228 -9.81 4.02 -18.17
C GLY A 228 -9.39 4.66 -16.85
N GLY A 229 -9.15 3.87 -15.81
CA GLY A 229 -8.70 4.34 -14.50
C GLY A 229 -7.24 4.82 -14.44
N VAL A 230 -6.70 5.34 -15.55
CA VAL A 230 -5.29 5.70 -15.74
C VAL A 230 -4.87 6.92 -14.94
N LEU A 231 -3.61 6.94 -14.51
CA LEU A 231 -3.00 8.10 -13.87
C LEU A 231 -2.63 9.18 -14.89
N GLY A 232 -2.85 10.44 -14.52
CA GLY A 232 -2.47 11.60 -15.34
C GLY A 232 -0.95 11.82 -15.41
N PRO A 233 -0.44 12.51 -16.44
CA PRO A 233 1.00 12.72 -16.60
C PRO A 233 1.61 13.60 -15.50
N GLN A 234 0.90 14.61 -15.00
CA GLN A 234 1.37 15.45 -13.89
C GLN A 234 1.57 14.62 -12.62
N ASP A 235 0.59 13.79 -12.25
CA ASP A 235 0.65 12.93 -11.07
C ASP A 235 1.70 11.83 -11.24
N SER A 236 1.85 11.30 -12.45
CA SER A 236 2.93 10.36 -12.79
C SER A 236 4.31 10.97 -12.55
N PHE A 237 4.52 12.23 -12.94
CA PHE A 237 5.77 12.97 -12.69
C PHE A 237 6.03 13.17 -11.19
N LEU A 238 4.99 13.53 -10.40
CA LEU A 238 5.11 13.67 -8.94
C LEU A 238 5.53 12.36 -8.28
N LEU A 239 4.98 11.22 -8.72
CA LEU A 239 5.38 9.90 -8.21
C LEU A 239 6.83 9.54 -8.58
N VAL A 240 7.25 9.77 -9.83
CA VAL A 240 8.66 9.57 -10.23
C VAL A 240 9.58 10.42 -9.34
N ARG A 241 9.20 11.66 -9.04
CA ARG A 241 9.96 12.54 -8.14
C ARG A 241 9.95 12.00 -6.70
N GLY A 242 8.80 11.54 -6.18
CA GLY A 242 8.66 10.96 -4.86
C GLY A 242 9.51 9.70 -4.66
N ILE A 243 9.53 8.80 -5.65
CA ILE A 243 10.32 7.57 -5.60
C ILE A 243 11.82 7.84 -5.45
N LYS A 244 12.36 8.92 -6.03
CA LYS A 244 13.79 9.26 -5.93
C LYS A 244 14.27 9.48 -4.50
N THR A 245 13.39 9.83 -3.57
CA THR A 245 13.70 10.00 -2.15
C THR A 245 13.12 8.89 -1.26
N LEU A 246 12.48 7.88 -1.84
CA LEU A 246 11.78 6.84 -1.07
C LEU A 246 12.71 6.14 -0.07
N ALA A 247 13.90 5.74 -0.49
CA ALA A 247 14.84 5.02 0.36
C ALA A 247 15.23 5.81 1.62
N ILE A 248 15.63 7.07 1.46
CA ILE A 248 16.06 7.91 2.59
C ILE A 248 14.88 8.26 3.50
N ARG A 249 13.66 8.41 2.95
CA ARG A 249 12.45 8.64 3.76
C ARG A 249 12.09 7.40 4.57
N MET A 250 12.10 6.22 3.96
CA MET A 250 11.80 4.96 4.67
C MET A 250 12.80 4.68 5.79
N GLU A 251 14.10 4.89 5.53
CA GLU A 251 15.14 4.70 6.55
C GLU A 251 15.00 5.69 7.72
N GLN A 252 14.78 6.97 7.43
CA GLN A 252 14.61 7.99 8.46
C GLN A 252 13.34 7.75 9.29
N THR A 253 12.22 7.47 8.61
CA THR A 253 10.93 7.19 9.24
C THR A 253 11.03 5.97 10.18
N GLU A 254 11.67 4.88 9.75
CA GLU A 254 11.86 3.70 10.59
C GLU A 254 12.70 4.00 11.84
N GLN A 255 13.83 4.71 11.69
CA GLN A 255 14.69 5.08 12.82
C GLN A 255 13.92 5.90 13.87
N THR A 256 13.13 6.87 13.43
CA THR A 256 12.29 7.69 14.31
C THR A 256 11.18 6.85 14.96
N THR A 257 10.55 5.94 14.19
CA THR A 257 9.52 5.03 14.66
C THR A 257 10.00 4.17 15.82
N LEU A 258 11.20 3.59 15.74
CA LEU A 258 11.76 2.76 16.81
C LEU A 258 11.99 3.56 18.09
N LYS A 259 12.43 4.82 18.02
CA LYS A 259 12.56 5.70 19.19
C LYS A 259 11.20 6.05 19.81
N ILE A 260 10.19 6.28 18.98
CA ILE A 260 8.82 6.53 19.47
C ILE A 260 8.26 5.29 20.18
N ILE A 261 8.53 4.08 19.70
CA ILE A 261 8.14 2.84 20.38
C ILE A 261 8.77 2.75 21.77
N GLU A 262 10.07 3.05 21.91
CA GLU A 262 10.75 3.09 23.22
C GLU A 262 10.14 4.11 24.19
N PHE A 263 9.64 5.23 23.67
CA PHE A 263 8.90 6.22 24.44
C PHE A 263 7.53 5.68 24.86
N LEU A 264 6.75 5.12 23.93
CA LEU A 264 5.40 4.59 24.18
C LEU A 264 5.40 3.45 25.21
N GLN A 265 6.41 2.58 25.19
CA GLN A 265 6.56 1.50 26.17
C GLN A 265 6.72 1.98 27.63
N LYS A 266 7.07 3.24 27.83
CA LYS A 266 7.22 3.85 29.17
C LYS A 266 5.95 4.57 29.64
N GLN A 267 4.91 4.63 28.80
CA GLN A 267 3.67 5.34 29.13
C GLN A 267 2.66 4.41 29.80
N ASN A 268 2.30 4.68 31.05
CA ASN A 268 1.37 3.84 31.83
C ASN A 268 -0.03 3.73 31.22
N VAL A 269 -0.47 4.75 30.45
CA VAL A 269 -1.79 4.78 29.80
C VAL A 269 -1.83 3.94 28.53
N VAL A 270 -0.68 3.59 27.97
CA VAL A 270 -0.58 2.73 26.77
C VAL A 270 -0.73 1.28 27.20
N THR A 271 -1.81 0.65 26.78
CA THR A 271 -2.15 -0.72 27.15
C THR A 271 -1.61 -1.76 26.17
N ASN A 272 -1.44 -1.37 24.90
CA ASN A 272 -0.88 -2.22 23.86
C ASN A 272 -0.19 -1.39 22.76
N ILE A 273 0.83 -1.95 22.12
CA ILE A 273 1.55 -1.33 20.99
C ILE A 273 1.66 -2.37 19.88
N PHE A 274 1.24 -1.99 18.67
CA PHE A 274 1.28 -2.83 17.49
C PHE A 274 2.36 -2.30 16.54
N HIS A 275 3.35 -3.14 16.25
CA HIS A 275 4.43 -2.85 15.31
C HIS A 275 5.17 -4.15 14.98
N PRO A 276 5.66 -4.35 13.73
CA PRO A 276 6.31 -5.61 13.36
C PRO A 276 7.56 -5.95 14.18
N SER A 277 8.27 -4.95 14.74
CA SER A 277 9.42 -5.19 15.62
C SER A 277 9.07 -5.77 17.00
N LEU A 278 7.80 -5.69 17.41
CA LEU A 278 7.29 -6.15 18.70
C LEU A 278 6.53 -7.48 18.64
N LEU A 279 6.43 -8.08 17.46
CA LEU A 279 5.81 -9.38 17.26
C LEU A 279 6.53 -10.47 18.11
N ASP A 280 5.82 -11.55 18.41
CA ASP A 280 6.44 -12.75 18.97
C ASP A 280 7.56 -13.28 18.06
N GLU A 281 8.43 -14.12 18.60
CA GLU A 281 9.64 -14.58 17.91
C GLU A 281 9.33 -15.28 16.58
N GLY A 282 8.22 -16.02 16.47
CA GLY A 282 7.80 -16.71 15.26
C GLY A 282 7.41 -15.74 14.15
N ASN A 283 6.46 -14.86 14.42
CA ASN A 283 5.97 -13.86 13.47
C ASN A 283 7.03 -12.82 13.11
N LYS A 284 7.91 -12.47 14.06
CA LYS A 284 9.06 -11.60 13.80
C LYS A 284 10.04 -12.23 12.81
N LYS A 285 10.36 -13.51 12.95
CA LYS A 285 11.19 -14.26 11.98
C LYS A 285 10.54 -14.29 10.59
N VAL A 286 9.23 -14.48 10.50
CA VAL A 286 8.50 -14.38 9.24
C VAL A 286 8.72 -13.01 8.62
N HIS A 287 8.47 -11.93 9.37
CA HIS A 287 8.67 -10.57 8.89
C HIS A 287 10.10 -10.34 8.38
N GLU A 288 11.11 -10.65 9.20
CA GLU A 288 12.53 -10.48 8.86
C GLU A 288 12.99 -11.33 7.66
N SER A 289 12.30 -12.45 7.39
CA SER A 289 12.59 -13.30 6.23
C SER A 289 12.12 -12.71 4.90
N GLN A 290 11.11 -11.82 4.93
CA GLN A 290 10.46 -11.28 3.74
C GLN A 290 10.61 -9.76 3.61
N SER A 291 11.03 -9.06 4.66
CA SER A 291 11.21 -7.61 4.69
C SER A 291 12.60 -7.23 5.19
N LYS A 292 13.13 -6.09 4.70
CA LYS A 292 14.43 -5.51 5.07
C LYS A 292 14.34 -4.44 6.16
N GLY A 293 13.14 -4.15 6.63
CA GLY A 293 12.86 -3.15 7.65
C GLY A 293 11.45 -3.36 8.22
N TYR A 294 11.09 -2.55 9.19
CA TYR A 294 9.84 -2.64 9.94
C TYR A 294 8.82 -1.55 9.57
N GLY A 295 9.26 -0.53 8.81
CA GLY A 295 8.41 0.58 8.36
C GLY A 295 8.20 1.68 9.40
N GLY A 296 7.28 2.60 9.06
CA GLY A 296 7.04 3.84 9.81
C GLY A 296 5.63 3.97 10.39
N MET A 297 4.88 2.87 10.49
CA MET A 297 3.53 2.86 11.07
C MET A 297 3.57 2.29 12.47
N ILE A 298 2.86 2.92 13.42
CA ILE A 298 2.63 2.40 14.77
C ILE A 298 1.15 2.53 15.06
N SER A 299 0.56 1.50 15.67
CA SER A 299 -0.71 1.62 16.35
C SER A 299 -0.53 1.32 17.84
N PHE A 300 -1.25 2.03 18.69
CA PHE A 300 -1.21 1.80 20.13
C PHE A 300 -2.56 2.11 20.76
N ASP A 301 -2.87 1.44 21.86
CA ASP A 301 -4.14 1.61 22.57
C ASP A 301 -3.93 2.42 23.84
N VAL A 302 -4.74 3.45 24.03
CA VAL A 302 -4.73 4.32 25.23
C VAL A 302 -5.91 4.06 26.16
N GLY A 303 -6.51 2.88 26.08
CA GLY A 303 -7.49 2.33 27.00
C GLY A 303 -8.93 2.82 26.83
N SER A 304 -9.15 4.02 26.31
CA SER A 304 -10.50 4.55 26.10
C SER A 304 -10.63 5.45 24.87
N LYS A 305 -11.87 5.55 24.37
CA LYS A 305 -12.21 6.49 23.32
C LYS A 305 -11.89 7.94 23.68
N GLU A 306 -12.17 8.34 24.92
CA GLU A 306 -11.93 9.70 25.42
C GLU A 306 -10.44 10.03 25.41
N ASN A 307 -9.58 9.11 25.89
CA ASN A 307 -8.15 9.27 25.84
C ASN A 307 -7.63 9.40 24.41
N ALA A 308 -8.12 8.56 23.47
CA ALA A 308 -7.75 8.63 22.07
C ALA A 308 -8.12 10.00 21.46
N GLU A 309 -9.34 10.49 21.70
CA GLU A 309 -9.79 11.78 21.20
C GLU A 309 -9.02 12.97 21.82
N ASN A 310 -8.69 12.90 23.12
CA ASN A 310 -7.91 13.93 23.79
C ASN A 310 -6.46 13.95 23.29
N LEU A 311 -5.86 12.77 23.10
CA LEU A 311 -4.50 12.65 22.58
C LEU A 311 -4.39 13.30 21.20
N VAL A 312 -5.23 12.88 20.23
CA VAL A 312 -5.12 13.37 18.85
C VAL A 312 -5.44 14.87 18.70
N LYS A 313 -6.21 15.46 19.63
CA LYS A 313 -6.48 16.91 19.67
C LYS A 313 -5.33 17.70 20.29
N SER A 314 -4.47 17.06 21.07
CA SER A 314 -3.42 17.71 21.86
C SER A 314 -2.07 17.73 21.17
N THR A 315 -1.87 16.92 20.12
CA THR A 315 -0.65 16.93 19.31
C THR A 315 -0.52 18.20 18.48
N LYS A 316 0.70 18.64 18.21
CA LYS A 316 1.04 19.87 17.45
C LYS A 316 1.70 19.55 16.12
N TYR A 317 2.59 18.55 16.10
CA TYR A 317 3.32 18.12 14.91
C TYR A 317 2.66 16.91 14.25
N PHE A 318 2.09 15.99 15.05
CA PHE A 318 1.24 14.94 14.49
C PHE A 318 -0.09 15.53 14.06
N THR A 319 -0.26 15.73 12.76
CA THR A 319 -1.50 16.27 12.20
C THR A 319 -2.62 15.23 12.24
N LEU A 320 -3.76 15.57 12.88
CA LEU A 320 -4.96 14.73 12.85
C LEU A 320 -5.55 14.76 11.44
N ALA A 321 -5.34 13.71 10.66
CA ALA A 321 -5.78 13.62 9.28
C ALA A 321 -5.94 12.17 8.81
N GLU A 322 -6.70 12.00 7.73
CA GLU A 322 -6.70 10.77 6.94
C GLU A 322 -5.38 10.64 6.17
N SER A 323 -5.03 9.41 5.78
CA SER A 323 -3.82 9.05 5.06
C SER A 323 -2.66 8.63 5.96
N LEU A 324 -1.48 8.46 5.38
CA LEU A 324 -0.23 8.03 6.01
C LEU A 324 0.94 8.10 5.01
N GLY A 325 2.16 7.89 5.50
CA GLY A 325 3.33 7.67 4.65
C GLY A 325 3.90 8.93 3.99
N ALA A 326 3.54 10.10 4.51
CA ALA A 326 4.08 11.38 4.06
C ALA A 326 5.35 11.79 4.82
N VAL A 327 5.98 12.85 4.38
CA VAL A 327 7.13 13.48 5.07
C VAL A 327 6.73 14.09 6.40
N GLU A 328 5.49 14.57 6.51
CA GLU A 328 4.87 15.01 7.76
C GLU A 328 4.24 13.85 8.53
N SER A 329 4.33 13.90 9.85
CA SER A 329 3.73 12.93 10.76
C SER A 329 2.22 13.11 10.86
N LEU A 330 1.47 12.01 10.72
CA LEU A 330 0.01 11.99 10.80
C LEU A 330 -0.46 11.11 11.96
N ILE A 331 -1.59 11.49 12.57
CA ILE A 331 -2.25 10.74 13.64
C ILE A 331 -3.73 10.54 13.32
N SER A 332 -4.28 9.40 13.70
CA SER A 332 -5.69 9.09 13.48
C SER A 332 -6.25 8.15 14.54
N VAL A 333 -7.58 8.13 14.67
CA VAL A 333 -8.32 7.15 15.46
C VAL A 333 -9.04 6.20 14.50
N PRO A 334 -8.51 5.01 14.22
CA PRO A 334 -9.03 4.11 13.18
C PRO A 334 -10.53 3.83 13.32
N SER A 335 -11.01 3.63 14.54
CA SER A 335 -12.42 3.32 14.81
C SER A 335 -13.40 4.41 14.37
N GLN A 336 -12.95 5.67 14.30
CA GLN A 336 -13.78 6.82 13.93
C GLN A 336 -13.45 7.38 12.54
N MET A 337 -12.35 6.93 11.92
CA MET A 337 -11.84 7.45 10.66
C MET A 337 -11.72 6.34 9.62
N THR A 338 -10.54 5.77 9.44
CA THR A 338 -10.21 4.82 8.36
C THR A 338 -11.06 3.54 8.36
N HIS A 339 -11.54 3.09 9.52
CA HIS A 339 -12.32 1.86 9.73
C HIS A 339 -13.75 2.12 10.22
N ALA A 340 -14.23 3.36 10.17
CA ALA A 340 -15.59 3.72 10.60
C ALA A 340 -16.70 3.02 9.80
N SER A 341 -16.39 2.56 8.57
CA SER A 341 -17.33 1.80 7.75
C SER A 341 -17.51 0.33 8.17
N ILE A 342 -16.65 -0.19 9.05
CA ILE A 342 -16.74 -1.56 9.59
C ILE A 342 -17.63 -1.51 10.85
N PRO A 343 -18.61 -2.43 10.98
CA PRO A 343 -19.45 -2.50 12.17
C PRO A 343 -18.62 -2.62 13.46
N ARG A 344 -19.05 -1.93 14.53
CA ARG A 344 -18.30 -1.87 15.80
C ARG A 344 -17.98 -3.25 16.37
N GLU A 345 -18.94 -4.17 16.37
CA GLU A 345 -18.76 -5.54 16.84
C GLU A 345 -17.62 -6.22 16.10
N ARG A 346 -17.62 -6.12 14.77
CA ARG A 346 -16.57 -6.69 13.92
C ARG A 346 -15.21 -6.04 14.18
N ARG A 347 -15.14 -4.72 14.42
CA ARG A 347 -13.88 -4.04 14.77
C ARG A 347 -13.31 -4.57 16.10
N LEU A 348 -14.17 -4.75 17.10
CA LEU A 348 -13.75 -5.29 18.41
C LEU A 348 -13.29 -6.74 18.32
N GLU A 349 -13.94 -7.58 17.50
CA GLU A 349 -13.48 -8.94 17.21
C GLU A 349 -12.08 -8.96 16.59
N LEU A 350 -11.78 -8.00 15.72
CA LEU A 350 -10.47 -7.83 15.09
C LEU A 350 -9.43 -7.20 16.03
N GLY A 351 -9.82 -6.71 17.23
CA GLY A 351 -8.92 -5.99 18.13
C GLY A 351 -8.81 -4.49 17.86
N ILE A 352 -9.62 -3.94 16.94
CA ILE A 352 -9.65 -2.50 16.65
C ILE A 352 -10.59 -1.83 17.67
N THR A 353 -10.02 -1.47 18.80
CA THR A 353 -10.75 -0.86 19.92
C THR A 353 -11.11 0.60 19.64
N ASP A 354 -11.97 1.17 20.48
CA ASP A 354 -12.30 2.60 20.40
C ASP A 354 -11.18 3.50 20.96
N GLY A 355 -10.22 2.91 21.73
CA GLY A 355 -9.03 3.57 22.26
C GLY A 355 -7.79 3.45 21.39
N LEU A 356 -7.90 2.76 20.24
CA LEU A 356 -6.78 2.57 19.32
C LEU A 356 -6.44 3.87 18.57
N VAL A 357 -5.17 4.25 18.63
CA VAL A 357 -4.58 5.38 17.92
C VAL A 357 -3.56 4.83 16.91
N ARG A 358 -3.54 5.35 15.71
CA ARG A 358 -2.53 5.01 14.69
C ARG A 358 -1.75 6.27 14.33
N ILE A 359 -0.43 6.17 14.33
CA ILE A 359 0.47 7.21 13.83
C ILE A 359 1.24 6.73 12.61
N SER A 360 1.41 7.63 11.66
CA SER A 360 2.34 7.52 10.54
C SER A 360 3.47 8.48 10.82
N VAL A 361 4.64 7.95 11.07
CA VAL A 361 5.82 8.76 11.42
C VAL A 361 6.41 9.36 10.15
N GLY A 362 6.64 10.65 10.16
CA GLY A 362 7.30 11.39 9.08
C GLY A 362 8.83 11.42 9.23
N ILE A 363 9.44 12.47 8.68
CA ILE A 363 10.90 12.65 8.69
C ILE A 363 11.36 13.85 9.53
N GLU A 364 10.48 14.37 10.38
CA GLU A 364 10.79 15.42 11.34
C GLU A 364 11.83 14.93 12.36
N ASP A 365 12.40 15.85 13.12
CA ASP A 365 13.31 15.50 14.21
C ASP A 365 12.61 14.63 15.26
N SER A 366 13.22 13.51 15.59
CA SER A 366 12.64 12.52 16.51
C SER A 366 12.42 13.07 17.93
N GLU A 367 13.26 14.03 18.36
CA GLU A 367 13.14 14.63 19.69
C GLU A 367 11.91 15.55 19.76
N ASP A 368 11.64 16.29 18.69
CA ASP A 368 10.45 17.15 18.58
C ASP A 368 9.16 16.31 18.57
N LEU A 369 9.14 15.21 17.81
CA LEU A 369 7.98 14.30 17.76
C LEU A 369 7.73 13.62 19.13
N ILE A 370 8.77 13.19 19.82
CA ILE A 370 8.65 12.61 21.17
C ILE A 370 8.16 13.67 22.17
N ALA A 371 8.70 14.89 22.12
CA ALA A 371 8.26 15.98 23.00
C ALA A 371 6.78 16.36 22.74
N ASP A 372 6.34 16.30 21.46
CA ASP A 372 4.94 16.53 21.11
C ASP A 372 4.02 15.45 21.70
N LEU A 373 4.38 14.18 21.57
CA LEU A 373 3.64 13.09 22.23
C LEU A 373 3.67 13.23 23.75
N GLU A 374 4.81 13.53 24.35
CA GLU A 374 4.94 13.70 25.81
C GLU A 374 4.00 14.77 26.37
N GLN A 375 3.92 15.94 25.71
CA GLN A 375 3.02 16.99 26.12
C GLN A 375 1.53 16.60 25.90
N ALA A 376 1.22 15.84 24.86
CA ALA A 376 -0.12 15.38 24.58
C ALA A 376 -0.56 14.29 25.58
N PHE A 377 0.30 13.36 25.95
CA PHE A 377 0.03 12.34 26.99
C PHE A 377 -0.27 12.94 28.36
N LYS A 378 0.30 14.10 28.70
CA LYS A 378 -0.02 14.82 29.96
C LYS A 378 -1.46 15.33 30.05
N GLN A 379 -2.21 15.32 28.93
CA GLN A 379 -3.62 15.68 28.88
C GLN A 379 -4.56 14.48 29.07
N LEU A 380 -4.02 13.28 29.20
CA LEU A 380 -4.81 12.05 29.41
C LEU A 380 -5.07 11.78 30.88
N ASN A 381 -6.20 11.16 31.19
CA ASN A 381 -6.61 10.79 32.55
C ASN A 381 -6.19 9.36 32.90
#